data_0b6176c7f4763c9c92d5ee8e7eac5c14
#
_entry.id   0b6176c7f4763c9c92d5ee8e7eac5c14
#
_cell.length_a   1.000
_cell.length_b   1.000
_cell.length_c   1.000
_cell.angle_alpha   90.00
_cell.angle_beta   90.00
_cell.angle_gamma   90.00
#
_symmetry.space_group_name_H-M   'P 1'
#
loop_
_entity.id
_entity.type
_entity.pdbx_description
1 polymer ?
#
loop_
_entity_poly.entity_id
_entity_poly.type
_entity_poly.pdbx_seq_one_letter_code
_entity_poly.pdbx_strand_id
1 'polypeptide(L)'
;MRKVTISTFQVSEETIESSFKKFKGNQKISVCVPCRNEESSIGGIISSLKKELLANEYIDEIIVIDDSSTDSTSTIARKAGAKVIPIEEINSIYGQGRGKGNALWASLIVSEGDIVVWVDGDLRNFQPIWVQQLAFPLLENDSIHLVKADYKRSEESGGGGRNTELVAKPLLSMHFPALSKIKQPLAGEYAVRRSAISEINLMQGWGVEIGMLIDFERHFGAQSIAQSDLGKREHRHRSLKDLSVQAAEILATVHKRIDATRNINGLNLTFTNSENASIELNLDERISINDLEIRLSTELKTGSK
;
A
#
# COMPACT_ATOMS: atom_id res chain seq x y z
N MET A 1 -13.52 -4.13 29.07
CA MET A 1 -12.81 -4.10 27.78
C MET A 1 -11.67 -3.08 27.87
N ARG A 2 -10.40 -3.49 27.73
CA ARG A 2 -9.29 -2.54 27.62
C ARG A 2 -9.50 -1.74 26.32
N LYS A 3 -9.50 -0.42 26.42
CA LYS A 3 -9.56 0.48 25.26
C LYS A 3 -8.28 0.24 24.44
N VAL A 4 -8.40 -0.45 23.33
CA VAL A 4 -7.29 -0.60 22.37
C VAL A 4 -7.04 0.80 21.76
N THR A 5 -5.83 1.28 21.88
CA THR A 5 -5.46 2.60 21.35
C THR A 5 -4.44 2.38 20.24
N ILE A 6 -4.79 2.79 19.02
CA ILE A 6 -3.84 2.86 17.90
C ILE A 6 -2.95 4.09 18.17
N SER A 7 -1.65 3.87 18.26
CA SER A 7 -0.66 4.91 18.51
C SER A 7 -0.41 5.76 17.26
N THR A 8 -0.24 7.06 17.45
CA THR A 8 0.26 7.96 16.40
C THR A 8 1.64 8.45 16.79
N PHE A 9 2.62 8.20 15.95
CA PHE A 9 4.00 8.64 16.13
C PHE A 9 4.22 9.99 15.45
N GLN A 10 4.98 10.85 16.13
CA GLN A 10 5.53 12.09 15.59
C GLN A 10 7.05 11.94 15.64
N VAL A 11 7.61 11.40 14.56
CA VAL A 11 9.05 11.13 14.46
C VAL A 11 9.73 12.36 13.88
N SER A 12 10.51 13.07 14.70
CA SER A 12 11.25 14.26 14.28
C SER A 12 12.49 13.90 13.43
N GLU A 13 12.99 14.86 12.65
CA GLU A 13 14.25 14.73 11.92
C GLU A 13 15.41 14.40 12.87
N GLU A 14 15.48 15.09 14.02
CA GLU A 14 16.51 14.85 15.04
C GLU A 14 16.48 13.41 15.57
N THR A 15 15.28 12.84 15.79
CA THR A 15 15.14 11.45 16.20
C THR A 15 15.65 10.50 15.12
N ILE A 16 15.34 10.78 13.86
CA ILE A 16 15.80 9.97 12.71
C ILE A 16 17.33 10.04 12.61
N GLU A 17 17.91 11.22 12.59
CA GLU A 17 19.35 11.41 12.50
C GLU A 17 20.12 10.70 13.62
N SER A 18 19.62 10.78 14.85
CA SER A 18 20.31 10.23 16.02
C SER A 18 20.12 8.72 16.20
N SER A 19 19.01 8.15 15.74
CA SER A 19 18.59 6.83 16.19
C SER A 19 18.20 5.85 15.09
N PHE A 20 17.83 6.30 13.88
CA PHE A 20 17.31 5.42 12.84
C PHE A 20 18.26 4.28 12.48
N LYS A 21 19.53 4.58 12.17
CA LYS A 21 20.52 3.55 11.80
C LYS A 21 20.79 2.56 12.94
N LYS A 22 20.76 3.05 14.17
CA LYS A 22 20.94 2.20 15.36
C LYS A 22 19.80 1.16 15.46
N PHE A 23 18.54 1.61 15.29
CA PHE A 23 17.39 0.70 15.35
C PHE A 23 17.27 -0.16 14.09
N LYS A 24 17.65 0.37 12.91
CA LYS A 24 17.69 -0.43 11.67
C LYS A 24 18.63 -1.63 11.82
N GLY A 25 19.83 -1.42 12.39
CA GLY A 25 20.81 -2.49 12.53
C GLY A 25 21.06 -3.22 11.21
N ASN A 26 20.86 -4.53 11.19
CA ASN A 26 21.01 -5.38 10.01
C ASN A 26 19.69 -5.60 9.23
N GLN A 27 18.59 -5.02 9.68
CA GLN A 27 17.31 -5.14 8.97
C GLN A 27 17.37 -4.43 7.62
N LYS A 28 16.86 -5.07 6.59
CA LYS A 28 16.75 -4.49 5.25
C LYS A 28 15.41 -3.76 5.09
N ILE A 29 15.42 -2.64 4.38
CA ILE A 29 14.24 -1.84 4.08
C ILE A 29 14.11 -1.70 2.56
N SER A 30 12.99 -2.19 2.01
CA SER A 30 12.62 -2.00 0.62
C SER A 30 11.64 -0.85 0.48
N VAL A 31 11.89 0.09 -0.42
CA VAL A 31 10.90 1.09 -0.84
C VAL A 31 10.30 0.66 -2.17
N CYS A 32 9.00 0.44 -2.18
CA CYS A 32 8.26 -0.03 -3.34
C CYS A 32 7.27 1.05 -3.82
N VAL A 33 7.33 1.39 -5.09
CA VAL A 33 6.49 2.41 -5.72
C VAL A 33 5.66 1.78 -6.81
N PRO A 34 4.38 1.45 -6.54
CA PRO A 34 3.46 1.05 -7.60
C PRO A 34 3.10 2.28 -8.44
N CYS A 35 3.19 2.18 -9.76
CA CYS A 35 2.90 3.30 -10.62
C CYS A 35 2.20 2.89 -11.92
N ARG A 36 1.41 3.82 -12.46
CA ARG A 36 0.81 3.74 -13.79
C ARG A 36 0.60 5.12 -14.35
N ASN A 37 1.31 5.45 -15.43
CA ASN A 37 1.25 6.75 -16.09
C ASN A 37 1.59 7.91 -15.15
N GLU A 38 2.78 7.84 -14.52
CA GLU A 38 3.28 8.84 -13.55
C GLU A 38 4.62 9.45 -13.99
N GLU A 39 4.81 9.62 -15.33
CA GLU A 39 6.05 10.19 -15.91
C GLU A 39 6.42 11.56 -15.33
N SER A 40 5.41 12.34 -14.89
CA SER A 40 5.61 13.69 -14.36
C SER A 40 6.20 13.75 -12.95
N SER A 41 6.05 12.70 -12.14
CA SER A 41 6.41 12.67 -10.71
C SER A 41 7.46 11.64 -10.36
N ILE A 42 7.44 10.48 -11.02
CA ILE A 42 8.25 9.32 -10.65
C ILE A 42 9.76 9.61 -10.62
N GLY A 43 10.26 10.40 -11.57
CA GLY A 43 11.69 10.73 -11.65
C GLY A 43 12.19 11.49 -10.43
N GLY A 44 11.42 12.47 -9.95
CA GLY A 44 11.73 13.25 -8.75
C GLY A 44 11.73 12.39 -7.49
N ILE A 45 10.69 11.56 -7.33
CA ILE A 45 10.55 10.62 -6.19
C ILE A 45 11.76 9.68 -6.12
N ILE A 46 12.08 8.98 -7.21
CA ILE A 46 13.19 8.02 -7.23
C ILE A 46 14.55 8.70 -7.01
N SER A 47 14.78 9.85 -7.66
CA SER A 47 16.03 10.57 -7.51
C SER A 47 16.27 11.03 -6.07
N SER A 48 15.24 11.52 -5.37
CA SER A 48 15.34 11.93 -3.99
C SER A 48 15.54 10.74 -3.04
N LEU A 49 14.80 9.63 -3.24
CA LEU A 49 15.01 8.39 -2.50
C LEU A 49 16.42 7.87 -2.64
N LYS A 50 16.97 7.85 -3.86
CA LYS A 50 18.33 7.40 -4.14
C LYS A 50 19.38 8.28 -3.46
N LYS A 51 19.25 9.59 -3.63
CA LYS A 51 20.22 10.57 -3.11
C LYS A 51 20.24 10.63 -1.58
N GLU A 52 19.04 10.66 -0.99
CA GLU A 52 18.92 10.97 0.44
C GLU A 52 18.85 9.72 1.32
N LEU A 53 18.29 8.62 0.81
CA LEU A 53 18.10 7.42 1.62
C LEU A 53 19.01 6.26 1.21
N LEU A 54 19.03 5.88 -0.06
CA LEU A 54 19.80 4.73 -0.52
C LEU A 54 21.32 4.99 -0.41
N ALA A 55 21.79 6.15 -0.89
CA ALA A 55 23.19 6.53 -0.81
C ALA A 55 23.72 6.69 0.63
N ASN A 56 22.82 6.92 1.58
CA ASN A 56 23.11 7.02 3.00
C ASN A 56 22.76 5.76 3.80
N GLU A 57 22.45 4.64 3.14
CA GLU A 57 22.18 3.34 3.76
C GLU A 57 20.97 3.33 4.74
N TYR A 58 20.06 4.29 4.61
CA TYR A 58 18.79 4.26 5.35
C TYR A 58 17.83 3.21 4.79
N ILE A 59 17.88 2.97 3.47
CA ILE A 59 17.14 1.92 2.78
C ILE A 59 18.10 1.07 1.94
N ASP A 60 17.67 -0.13 1.53
CA ASP A 60 18.53 -1.10 0.86
C ASP A 60 18.19 -1.25 -0.63
N GLU A 61 16.95 -0.95 -1.02
CA GLU A 61 16.53 -1.01 -2.43
C GLU A 61 15.35 -0.08 -2.73
N ILE A 62 15.24 0.29 -4.00
CA ILE A 62 14.12 1.05 -4.57
C ILE A 62 13.55 0.25 -5.74
N ILE A 63 12.30 -0.18 -5.61
CA ILE A 63 11.59 -0.99 -6.58
C ILE A 63 10.40 -0.21 -7.12
N VAL A 64 10.26 -0.16 -8.43
CA VAL A 64 9.08 0.36 -9.10
C VAL A 64 8.34 -0.79 -9.76
N ILE A 65 7.08 -0.98 -9.43
CA ILE A 65 6.18 -1.89 -10.13
C ILE A 65 5.38 -1.07 -11.12
N ASP A 66 5.67 -1.27 -12.39
CA ASP A 66 4.98 -0.58 -13.48
C ASP A 66 3.73 -1.38 -13.91
N ASP A 67 2.55 -0.86 -13.54
CA ASP A 67 1.24 -1.47 -13.85
C ASP A 67 0.78 -1.08 -15.26
N SER A 68 1.54 -1.52 -16.28
CA SER A 68 1.23 -1.32 -17.71
C SER A 68 1.13 0.16 -18.11
N SER A 69 2.11 0.97 -17.75
CA SER A 69 2.17 2.37 -18.20
C SER A 69 2.33 2.48 -19.72
N THR A 70 1.65 3.47 -20.29
CA THR A 70 1.70 3.78 -21.73
C THR A 70 2.53 5.02 -22.06
N ASP A 71 3.01 5.71 -21.00
CA ASP A 71 3.88 6.89 -21.08
C ASP A 71 5.36 6.53 -20.79
N SER A 72 6.19 7.52 -20.50
CA SER A 72 7.61 7.33 -20.23
C SER A 72 7.95 6.91 -18.79
N THR A 73 6.97 6.55 -17.95
CA THR A 73 7.13 6.23 -16.52
C THR A 73 8.27 5.25 -16.26
N SER A 74 8.25 4.07 -16.89
CA SER A 74 9.27 3.03 -16.73
C SER A 74 10.67 3.51 -17.09
N THR A 75 10.79 4.22 -18.21
CA THR A 75 12.08 4.73 -18.70
C THR A 75 12.66 5.77 -17.74
N ILE A 76 11.83 6.68 -17.24
CA ILE A 76 12.23 7.73 -16.30
C ILE A 76 12.65 7.11 -14.96
N ALA A 77 11.88 6.16 -14.43
CA ALA A 77 12.19 5.48 -13.18
C ALA A 77 13.54 4.73 -13.24
N ARG A 78 13.82 4.00 -14.35
CA ARG A 78 15.12 3.33 -14.55
C ARG A 78 16.27 4.33 -14.62
N LYS A 79 16.14 5.42 -15.36
CA LYS A 79 17.16 6.48 -15.43
C LYS A 79 17.42 7.13 -14.08
N ALA A 80 16.40 7.28 -13.24
CA ALA A 80 16.53 7.80 -11.89
C ALA A 80 17.21 6.80 -10.93
N GLY A 81 17.27 5.52 -11.28
CA GLY A 81 18.05 4.50 -10.56
C GLY A 81 17.23 3.49 -9.77
N ALA A 82 15.93 3.34 -10.06
CA ALA A 82 15.11 2.27 -9.50
C ALA A 82 15.27 0.94 -10.26
N LYS A 83 15.09 -0.17 -9.55
CA LYS A 83 14.80 -1.48 -10.14
C LYS A 83 13.33 -1.46 -10.60
N VAL A 84 13.10 -1.44 -11.91
CA VAL A 84 11.74 -1.37 -12.48
C VAL A 84 11.32 -2.73 -12.99
N ILE A 85 10.21 -3.22 -12.49
CA ILE A 85 9.59 -4.50 -12.84
C ILE A 85 8.25 -4.22 -13.52
N PRO A 86 8.07 -4.58 -14.80
CA PRO A 86 6.77 -4.59 -15.45
C PRO A 86 5.85 -5.62 -14.80
N ILE A 87 4.60 -5.27 -14.54
CA ILE A 87 3.64 -6.17 -13.90
C ILE A 87 3.40 -7.44 -14.72
N GLU A 88 3.56 -7.37 -16.04
CA GLU A 88 3.41 -8.49 -16.96
C GLU A 88 4.42 -9.62 -16.68
N GLU A 89 5.62 -9.30 -16.22
CA GLU A 89 6.63 -10.30 -15.84
C GLU A 89 6.12 -11.15 -14.67
N ILE A 90 5.52 -10.51 -13.68
CA ILE A 90 4.96 -11.21 -12.51
C ILE A 90 3.69 -11.97 -12.89
N ASN A 91 2.81 -11.35 -13.66
CA ASN A 91 1.57 -11.97 -14.09
C ASN A 91 1.80 -13.19 -14.99
N SER A 92 2.87 -13.22 -15.78
CA SER A 92 3.22 -14.37 -16.63
C SER A 92 3.61 -15.61 -15.81
N ILE A 93 4.19 -15.42 -14.63
CA ILE A 93 4.68 -16.49 -13.75
C ILE A 93 3.58 -16.93 -12.77
N TYR A 94 2.89 -15.95 -12.16
CA TYR A 94 2.00 -16.18 -11.02
C TYR A 94 0.51 -16.03 -11.34
N GLY A 95 0.16 -15.95 -12.64
CA GLY A 95 -1.21 -15.76 -13.10
C GLY A 95 -1.64 -14.29 -13.13
N GLN A 96 -2.66 -14.02 -13.94
CA GLN A 96 -3.15 -12.67 -14.17
C GLN A 96 -3.66 -12.00 -12.92
N GLY A 97 -3.30 -10.73 -12.76
CA GLY A 97 -3.78 -9.85 -11.72
C GLY A 97 -3.88 -8.41 -12.22
N ARG A 98 -4.52 -7.53 -11.45
CA ARG A 98 -4.75 -6.16 -11.90
C ARG A 98 -4.76 -5.14 -10.77
N GLY A 99 -4.43 -3.91 -11.13
CA GLY A 99 -4.58 -2.73 -10.30
C GLY A 99 -3.65 -2.70 -9.09
N LYS A 100 -3.89 -1.71 -8.22
CA LYS A 100 -2.96 -1.36 -7.14
C LYS A 100 -2.60 -2.54 -6.24
N GLY A 101 -3.58 -3.30 -5.78
CA GLY A 101 -3.31 -4.44 -4.89
C GLY A 101 -2.45 -5.52 -5.53
N ASN A 102 -2.62 -5.78 -6.84
CA ASN A 102 -1.73 -6.69 -7.58
C ASN A 102 -0.30 -6.15 -7.66
N ALA A 103 -0.12 -4.85 -7.89
CA ALA A 103 1.21 -4.21 -7.92
C ALA A 103 1.89 -4.26 -6.54
N LEU A 104 1.14 -4.05 -5.45
CA LEU A 104 1.66 -4.20 -4.08
C LEU A 104 2.09 -5.64 -3.80
N TRP A 105 1.25 -6.62 -4.17
CA TRP A 105 1.58 -8.03 -4.03
C TRP A 105 2.82 -8.42 -4.85
N ALA A 106 2.91 -7.97 -6.09
CA ALA A 106 4.07 -8.19 -6.95
C ALA A 106 5.35 -7.61 -6.32
N SER A 107 5.27 -6.45 -5.66
CA SER A 107 6.42 -5.85 -4.99
C SER A 107 6.95 -6.71 -3.84
N LEU A 108 6.08 -7.46 -3.14
CA LEU A 108 6.51 -8.39 -2.09
C LEU A 108 7.29 -9.57 -2.64
N ILE A 109 6.99 -10.03 -3.86
CA ILE A 109 7.70 -11.13 -4.51
C ILE A 109 9.13 -10.73 -4.90
N VAL A 110 9.32 -9.48 -5.37
CA VAL A 110 10.59 -9.04 -5.96
C VAL A 110 11.48 -8.24 -5.02
N SER A 111 11.00 -7.91 -3.82
CA SER A 111 11.73 -7.18 -2.79
C SER A 111 12.27 -8.11 -1.71
N GLU A 112 13.37 -7.68 -1.04
CA GLU A 112 14.08 -8.49 -0.04
C GLU A 112 14.03 -7.90 1.38
N GLY A 113 13.49 -6.69 1.56
CA GLY A 113 13.50 -6.00 2.85
C GLY A 113 12.67 -6.70 3.91
N ASP A 114 13.16 -6.72 5.15
CA ASP A 114 12.42 -7.13 6.35
C ASP A 114 11.26 -6.18 6.64
N ILE A 115 11.42 -4.92 6.24
CA ILE A 115 10.41 -3.89 6.24
C ILE A 115 10.17 -3.44 4.80
N VAL A 116 8.91 -3.39 4.40
CA VAL A 116 8.50 -2.88 3.09
C VAL A 116 7.75 -1.57 3.30
N VAL A 117 8.20 -0.52 2.62
CA VAL A 117 7.56 0.79 2.63
C VAL A 117 6.97 1.05 1.25
N TRP A 118 5.68 1.29 1.17
CA TRP A 118 5.03 1.71 -0.06
C TRP A 118 4.84 3.21 -0.10
N VAL A 119 5.06 3.76 -1.28
CA VAL A 119 4.91 5.19 -1.60
C VAL A 119 4.18 5.31 -2.92
N ASP A 120 3.12 6.13 -2.97
CA ASP A 120 2.41 6.39 -4.23
C ASP A 120 3.31 7.13 -5.24
N GLY A 121 3.19 6.77 -6.52
CA GLY A 121 3.98 7.36 -7.62
C GLY A 121 3.52 8.74 -8.06
N ASP A 122 2.33 9.22 -7.63
CA ASP A 122 1.68 10.48 -8.06
C ASP A 122 1.89 11.67 -7.08
N LEU A 123 2.80 11.53 -6.13
CA LEU A 123 3.06 12.54 -5.10
C LEU A 123 3.78 13.76 -5.67
N ARG A 124 3.23 14.96 -5.41
CA ARG A 124 3.82 16.23 -5.87
C ARG A 124 4.79 16.85 -4.88
N ASN A 125 4.57 16.63 -3.60
CA ASN A 125 5.38 17.17 -2.51
C ASN A 125 6.06 16.06 -1.69
N PHE A 126 6.45 14.96 -2.36
CA PHE A 126 7.14 13.84 -1.71
C PHE A 126 8.40 14.31 -0.97
N GLN A 127 8.56 13.83 0.25
CA GLN A 127 9.74 14.04 1.07
C GLN A 127 10.33 12.68 1.49
N PRO A 128 11.61 12.42 1.22
CA PRO A 128 12.25 11.15 1.55
C PRO A 128 12.13 10.75 3.02
N ILE A 129 12.14 11.74 3.93
CA ILE A 129 11.97 11.51 5.37
C ILE A 129 10.69 10.76 5.73
N TRP A 130 9.62 10.85 4.91
CA TRP A 130 8.39 10.10 5.13
C TRP A 130 8.62 8.58 5.20
N VAL A 131 9.56 8.07 4.38
CA VAL A 131 9.94 6.65 4.40
C VAL A 131 10.51 6.27 5.77
N GLN A 132 11.39 7.11 6.30
CA GLN A 132 12.00 6.88 7.61
C GLN A 132 10.97 7.01 8.74
N GLN A 133 10.08 8.02 8.67
CA GLN A 133 9.00 8.22 9.63
C GLN A 133 8.00 7.06 9.67
N LEU A 134 7.75 6.41 8.53
CA LEU A 134 6.92 5.21 8.44
C LEU A 134 7.63 3.96 8.94
N ALA A 135 8.92 3.80 8.65
CA ALA A 135 9.69 2.63 9.04
C ALA A 135 10.09 2.65 10.52
N PHE A 136 10.34 3.84 11.10
CA PHE A 136 10.89 3.99 12.45
C PHE A 136 10.07 3.29 13.55
N PRO A 137 8.73 3.40 13.60
CA PRO A 137 7.95 2.70 14.62
C PRO A 137 8.06 1.17 14.53
N LEU A 138 8.26 0.62 13.32
CA LEU A 138 8.52 -0.81 13.14
C LEU A 138 9.89 -1.21 13.65
N LEU A 139 10.90 -0.36 13.45
CA LEU A 139 12.25 -0.61 13.93
C LEU A 139 12.36 -0.52 15.46
N GLU A 140 11.63 0.42 16.07
CA GLU A 140 11.66 0.67 17.50
C GLU A 140 10.84 -0.35 18.31
N ASN A 141 9.76 -0.90 17.73
CA ASN A 141 8.81 -1.75 18.44
C ASN A 141 8.39 -2.98 17.63
N ASP A 142 8.84 -4.15 18.05
CA ASP A 142 8.55 -5.41 17.38
C ASP A 142 7.08 -5.84 17.43
N SER A 143 6.28 -5.27 18.31
CA SER A 143 4.84 -5.54 18.36
C SER A 143 4.03 -4.77 17.30
N ILE A 144 4.64 -3.78 16.63
CA ILE A 144 4.01 -3.05 15.53
C ILE A 144 4.32 -3.77 14.21
N HIS A 145 3.29 -4.06 13.44
CA HIS A 145 3.38 -4.77 12.17
C HIS A 145 2.99 -3.92 10.96
N LEU A 146 2.15 -2.89 11.17
CA LEU A 146 1.70 -1.97 10.13
C LEU A 146 1.73 -0.52 10.64
N VAL A 147 2.33 0.38 9.89
CA VAL A 147 2.31 1.83 10.14
C VAL A 147 1.69 2.54 8.96
N LYS A 148 0.55 3.19 9.17
CA LYS A 148 -0.15 4.00 8.16
C LYS A 148 0.27 5.46 8.26
N ALA A 149 0.36 6.13 7.12
CA ALA A 149 0.51 7.57 7.10
C ALA A 149 -0.70 8.27 7.74
N ASP A 150 -0.43 9.28 8.56
CA ASP A 150 -1.34 10.33 8.98
C ASP A 150 -0.86 11.63 8.33
N TYR A 151 -1.73 12.35 7.65
CA TYR A 151 -1.39 13.62 7.02
C TYR A 151 -2.63 14.50 6.86
N LYS A 152 -2.39 15.80 6.80
CA LYS A 152 -3.41 16.77 6.43
C LYS A 152 -3.42 16.95 4.91
N ARG A 153 -4.59 17.07 4.33
CA ARG A 153 -4.77 17.43 2.92
C ARG A 153 -4.89 18.94 2.79
N SER A 154 -4.31 19.52 1.74
CA SER A 154 -4.45 20.95 1.48
C SER A 154 -5.90 21.27 1.08
N GLU A 155 -6.54 22.20 1.77
CA GLU A 155 -7.89 22.69 1.44
C GLU A 155 -7.90 23.48 0.12
N GLU A 156 -6.80 24.16 -0.21
CA GLU A 156 -6.61 24.92 -1.43
C GLU A 156 -6.67 24.07 -2.70
N SER A 157 -6.35 22.79 -2.58
CA SER A 157 -6.44 21.83 -3.69
C SER A 157 -7.81 21.17 -3.83
N GLY A 158 -8.90 21.77 -3.30
CA GLY A 158 -10.27 21.27 -3.47
C GLY A 158 -10.63 20.05 -2.63
N GLY A 159 -9.96 19.84 -1.50
CA GLY A 159 -10.33 18.87 -0.47
C GLY A 159 -10.35 17.41 -0.94
N GLY A 160 -9.20 16.76 -1.06
CA GLY A 160 -9.09 15.32 -1.35
C GLY A 160 -9.69 14.46 -0.23
N GLY A 161 -9.74 13.13 -0.43
CA GLY A 161 -10.15 12.18 0.62
C GLY A 161 -11.65 11.88 0.66
N ARG A 162 -12.38 12.17 -0.41
CA ARG A 162 -13.84 11.88 -0.48
C ARG A 162 -14.17 10.43 -0.14
N ASN A 163 -13.44 9.45 -0.70
CA ASN A 163 -13.64 8.05 -0.37
C ASN A 163 -13.23 7.73 1.07
N THR A 164 -12.22 8.42 1.61
CA THR A 164 -11.84 8.30 3.03
C THR A 164 -12.98 8.74 3.95
N GLU A 165 -13.51 9.95 3.74
CA GLU A 165 -14.52 10.54 4.63
C GLU A 165 -15.92 9.95 4.43
N LEU A 166 -16.32 9.69 3.16
CA LEU A 166 -17.67 9.28 2.82
C LEU A 166 -17.88 7.76 2.80
N VAL A 167 -16.81 6.97 2.69
CA VAL A 167 -16.90 5.51 2.55
C VAL A 167 -16.09 4.80 3.63
N ALA A 168 -14.76 4.96 3.66
CA ALA A 168 -13.91 4.14 4.51
C ALA A 168 -14.13 4.39 6.00
N LYS A 169 -14.11 5.65 6.46
CA LYS A 169 -14.32 5.99 7.87
C LYS A 169 -15.69 5.57 8.42
N PRO A 170 -16.82 5.83 7.73
CA PRO A 170 -18.12 5.33 8.16
C PRO A 170 -18.15 3.81 8.29
N LEU A 171 -17.65 3.07 7.30
CA LEU A 171 -17.62 1.61 7.33
C LEU A 171 -16.76 1.05 8.46
N LEU A 172 -15.56 1.61 8.66
CA LEU A 172 -14.70 1.20 9.78
C LEU A 172 -15.35 1.51 11.12
N SER A 173 -16.01 2.67 11.27
CA SER A 173 -16.69 3.04 12.50
C SER A 173 -17.85 2.11 12.85
N MET A 174 -18.60 1.67 11.82
CA MET A 174 -19.76 0.78 12.02
C MET A 174 -19.35 -0.66 12.28
N HIS A 175 -18.36 -1.19 11.57
CA HIS A 175 -18.07 -2.62 11.52
C HIS A 175 -16.75 -3.02 12.18
N PHE A 176 -15.79 -2.08 12.28
CA PHE A 176 -14.44 -2.31 12.83
C PHE A 176 -14.05 -1.17 13.78
N PRO A 177 -14.77 -1.00 14.90
CA PRO A 177 -14.61 0.17 15.79
C PRO A 177 -13.19 0.34 16.34
N ALA A 178 -12.41 -0.73 16.44
CA ALA A 178 -10.99 -0.68 16.79
C ALA A 178 -10.15 0.16 15.81
N LEU A 179 -10.53 0.14 14.51
CA LEU A 179 -9.87 0.87 13.43
C LEU A 179 -10.42 2.29 13.20
N SER A 180 -11.50 2.68 13.89
CA SER A 180 -12.18 3.98 13.67
C SER A 180 -11.31 5.21 13.89
N LYS A 181 -10.18 5.05 14.61
CA LYS A 181 -9.21 6.13 14.88
C LYS A 181 -8.11 6.27 13.82
N ILE A 182 -8.07 5.40 12.82
CA ILE A 182 -7.17 5.57 11.69
C ILE A 182 -7.63 6.78 10.87
N LYS A 183 -6.76 7.81 10.80
CA LYS A 183 -7.12 9.07 10.17
C LYS A 183 -7.14 8.99 8.65
N GLN A 184 -6.17 8.26 8.07
CA GLN A 184 -6.05 8.07 6.62
C GLN A 184 -6.06 6.57 6.25
N PRO A 185 -7.21 5.87 6.39
CA PRO A 185 -7.28 4.42 6.16
C PRO A 185 -6.92 4.02 4.73
N LEU A 186 -7.16 4.89 3.76
CA LEU A 186 -6.86 4.68 2.34
C LEU A 186 -5.55 5.35 1.89
N ALA A 187 -4.67 5.75 2.83
CA ALA A 187 -3.36 6.27 2.46
C ALA A 187 -2.55 5.22 1.70
N GLY A 188 -1.88 5.63 0.63
CA GLY A 188 -0.98 4.78 -0.15
C GLY A 188 0.45 4.74 0.41
N GLU A 189 0.75 5.61 1.38
CA GLU A 189 2.01 5.66 2.09
C GLU A 189 1.87 4.88 3.40
N TYR A 190 2.59 3.77 3.53
CA TYR A 190 2.61 2.95 4.74
C TYR A 190 3.79 1.99 4.74
N ALA A 191 4.13 1.49 5.91
CA ALA A 191 5.18 0.51 6.10
C ALA A 191 4.66 -0.74 6.80
N VAL A 192 5.20 -1.90 6.45
CA VAL A 192 4.81 -3.19 7.05
C VAL A 192 6.04 -4.04 7.35
N ARG A 193 5.92 -4.89 8.38
CA ARG A 193 6.82 -6.02 8.57
C ARG A 193 6.54 -7.07 7.50
N ARG A 194 7.58 -7.53 6.80
CA ARG A 194 7.46 -8.59 5.80
C ARG A 194 6.84 -9.84 6.39
N SER A 195 7.31 -10.30 7.55
CA SER A 195 6.78 -11.50 8.21
C SER A 195 5.27 -11.45 8.42
N ALA A 196 4.74 -10.28 8.80
CA ALA A 196 3.31 -10.13 9.03
C ALA A 196 2.50 -10.02 7.72
N ILE A 197 2.95 -9.20 6.75
CA ILE A 197 2.22 -9.06 5.48
C ILE A 197 2.24 -10.36 4.66
N SER A 198 3.25 -11.20 4.83
CA SER A 198 3.35 -12.49 4.15
C SER A 198 2.29 -13.51 4.57
N GLU A 199 1.59 -13.27 5.68
CA GLU A 199 0.46 -14.09 6.14
C GLU A 199 -0.89 -13.62 5.59
N ILE A 200 -0.95 -12.45 4.93
CA ILE A 200 -2.19 -11.78 4.53
C ILE A 200 -2.45 -11.94 3.03
N ASN A 201 -3.66 -12.34 2.67
CA ASN A 201 -4.15 -12.26 1.29
C ASN A 201 -4.40 -10.80 0.91
N LEU A 202 -3.92 -10.37 -0.24
CA LEU A 202 -4.11 -9.01 -0.70
C LEU A 202 -5.25 -8.90 -1.71
N MET A 203 -6.23 -8.04 -1.41
CA MET A 203 -7.23 -7.65 -2.39
C MET A 203 -6.56 -7.04 -3.60
N GLN A 204 -7.01 -7.42 -4.78
CA GLN A 204 -6.63 -6.71 -6.01
C GLN A 204 -7.36 -5.35 -6.07
N GLY A 205 -6.89 -4.45 -6.94
CA GLY A 205 -7.53 -3.14 -7.12
C GLY A 205 -7.43 -2.20 -5.92
N TRP A 206 -8.44 -1.36 -5.75
CA TRP A 206 -8.46 -0.25 -4.79
C TRP A 206 -8.96 -0.65 -3.38
N GLY A 207 -9.34 -1.89 -3.20
CA GLY A 207 -9.74 -2.40 -1.88
C GLY A 207 -8.56 -2.79 -0.99
N VAL A 208 -7.34 -2.77 -1.51
CA VAL A 208 -6.16 -3.33 -0.83
C VAL A 208 -5.87 -2.66 0.51
N GLU A 209 -5.93 -1.33 0.59
CA GLU A 209 -5.58 -0.61 1.83
C GLU A 209 -6.56 -0.90 2.96
N ILE A 210 -7.87 -0.87 2.67
CA ILE A 210 -8.87 -1.14 3.70
C ILE A 210 -8.95 -2.62 4.05
N GLY A 211 -8.77 -3.50 3.06
CA GLY A 211 -8.68 -4.94 3.27
C GLY A 211 -7.52 -5.29 4.20
N MET A 212 -6.33 -4.77 3.91
CA MET A 212 -5.13 -4.96 4.72
C MET A 212 -5.33 -4.48 6.16
N LEU A 213 -5.90 -3.30 6.38
CA LEU A 213 -6.19 -2.80 7.74
C LEU A 213 -7.07 -3.75 8.53
N ILE A 214 -8.14 -4.25 7.92
CA ILE A 214 -9.07 -5.18 8.57
C ILE A 214 -8.38 -6.52 8.85
N ASP A 215 -7.61 -7.02 7.89
CA ASP A 215 -6.95 -8.30 8.02
C ASP A 215 -5.82 -8.26 9.07
N PHE A 216 -5.05 -7.15 9.16
CA PHE A 216 -4.07 -6.94 10.23
C PHE A 216 -4.72 -6.86 11.61
N GLU A 217 -5.85 -6.14 11.74
CA GLU A 217 -6.59 -6.09 13.00
C GLU A 217 -7.05 -7.48 13.45
N ARG A 218 -7.53 -8.30 12.52
CA ARG A 218 -8.00 -9.66 12.80
C ARG A 218 -6.89 -10.64 13.17
N HIS A 219 -5.74 -10.59 12.47
CA HIS A 219 -4.65 -11.53 12.67
C HIS A 219 -3.78 -11.14 13.87
N PHE A 220 -3.49 -9.87 14.04
CA PHE A 220 -2.50 -9.40 15.00
C PHE A 220 -3.08 -8.46 16.07
N GLY A 221 -4.36 -8.09 15.94
CA GLY A 221 -5.01 -7.12 16.80
C GLY A 221 -4.68 -5.66 16.45
N ALA A 222 -5.58 -4.75 16.81
CA ALA A 222 -5.43 -3.32 16.48
C ALA A 222 -4.19 -2.65 17.13
N GLN A 223 -3.65 -3.22 18.20
CA GLN A 223 -2.41 -2.74 18.83
C GLN A 223 -1.16 -2.96 17.96
N SER A 224 -1.22 -3.84 16.96
CA SER A 224 -0.13 -4.06 16.00
C SER A 224 -0.10 -3.00 14.89
N ILE A 225 -1.09 -2.09 14.86
CA ILE A 225 -1.24 -1.04 13.88
C ILE A 225 -0.92 0.30 14.54
N ALA A 226 -0.09 1.10 13.85
CA ALA A 226 0.22 2.46 14.26
C ALA A 226 -0.01 3.45 13.11
N GLN A 227 0.11 4.72 13.40
CA GLN A 227 0.11 5.81 12.43
C GLN A 227 1.38 6.64 12.62
N SER A 228 1.88 7.24 11.54
CA SER A 228 2.98 8.21 11.57
C SER A 228 2.53 9.52 10.91
N ASP A 229 2.71 10.64 11.61
CA ASP A 229 2.36 11.97 11.10
C ASP A 229 3.41 12.42 10.08
N LEU A 230 3.00 12.56 8.82
CA LEU A 230 3.83 12.99 7.69
C LEU A 230 3.60 14.47 7.31
N GLY A 231 2.82 15.21 8.12
CA GLY A 231 2.54 16.62 7.88
C GLY A 231 1.49 16.85 6.79
N LYS A 232 1.86 17.47 5.66
CA LYS A 232 0.94 17.80 4.56
C LYS A 232 1.23 16.97 3.32
N ARG A 233 0.17 16.45 2.69
CA ARG A 233 0.25 15.68 1.44
C ARG A 233 -0.52 16.37 0.31
N GLU A 234 0.10 16.47 -0.85
CA GLU A 234 -0.50 16.96 -2.09
C GLU A 234 -0.48 15.86 -3.16
N HIS A 235 -1.61 15.67 -3.84
CA HIS A 235 -1.75 14.67 -4.89
C HIS A 235 -2.67 15.17 -6.00
N ARG A 236 -2.68 14.45 -7.12
CA ARG A 236 -3.54 14.75 -8.26
C ARG A 236 -5.01 14.50 -7.93
N HIS A 237 -5.90 15.36 -8.37
CA HIS A 237 -7.35 15.15 -8.28
C HIS A 237 -7.80 14.07 -9.26
N ARG A 238 -8.71 13.21 -8.80
CA ARG A 238 -9.39 12.23 -9.63
C ARG A 238 -10.81 12.66 -9.94
N SER A 239 -11.33 12.24 -11.09
CA SER A 239 -12.71 12.49 -11.48
C SER A 239 -13.69 11.77 -10.53
N LEU A 240 -14.95 12.24 -10.47
CA LEU A 240 -15.98 11.56 -9.69
C LEU A 240 -16.21 10.12 -10.19
N LYS A 241 -16.10 9.89 -11.50
CA LYS A 241 -16.22 8.56 -12.11
C LYS A 241 -15.14 7.61 -11.58
N ASP A 242 -13.88 8.03 -11.56
CA ASP A 242 -12.78 7.22 -11.04
C ASP A 242 -12.94 6.93 -9.54
N LEU A 243 -13.40 7.94 -8.79
CA LEU A 243 -13.68 7.79 -7.36
C LEU A 243 -14.84 6.83 -7.08
N SER A 244 -15.85 6.78 -7.97
CA SER A 244 -16.97 5.86 -7.84
C SER A 244 -16.54 4.40 -7.98
N VAL A 245 -15.63 4.10 -8.92
CA VAL A 245 -15.04 2.77 -9.07
C VAL A 245 -14.28 2.38 -7.80
N GLN A 246 -13.43 3.28 -7.30
CA GLN A 246 -12.69 3.06 -6.07
C GLN A 246 -13.61 2.83 -4.87
N ALA A 247 -14.65 3.67 -4.73
CA ALA A 247 -15.65 3.55 -3.67
C ALA A 247 -16.33 2.18 -3.70
N ALA A 248 -16.72 1.71 -4.88
CA ALA A 248 -17.38 0.42 -5.05
C ALA A 248 -16.47 -0.75 -4.66
N GLU A 249 -15.20 -0.73 -5.06
CA GLU A 249 -14.22 -1.75 -4.67
C GLU A 249 -13.94 -1.74 -3.15
N ILE A 250 -13.87 -0.56 -2.53
CA ILE A 250 -13.72 -0.41 -1.08
C ILE A 250 -14.94 -0.98 -0.34
N LEU A 251 -16.16 -0.61 -0.76
CA LEU A 251 -17.40 -1.12 -0.20
C LEU A 251 -17.47 -2.64 -0.29
N ALA A 252 -17.21 -3.17 -1.47
CA ALA A 252 -17.26 -4.61 -1.71
C ALA A 252 -16.21 -5.36 -0.90
N THR A 253 -15.00 -4.80 -0.76
CA THR A 253 -13.95 -5.37 0.09
C THR A 253 -14.36 -5.46 1.55
N VAL A 254 -14.97 -4.39 2.08
CA VAL A 254 -15.47 -4.38 3.47
C VAL A 254 -16.59 -5.40 3.63
N HIS A 255 -17.53 -5.48 2.69
CA HIS A 255 -18.58 -6.49 2.73
C HIS A 255 -18.06 -7.92 2.72
N LYS A 256 -17.05 -8.22 1.91
CA LYS A 256 -16.37 -9.52 1.89
C LYS A 256 -15.74 -9.86 3.25
N ARG A 257 -15.22 -8.86 3.98
CA ARG A 257 -14.66 -9.05 5.33
C ARG A 257 -15.74 -9.18 6.40
N ILE A 258 -16.91 -8.59 6.24
CA ILE A 258 -18.03 -8.75 7.19
C ILE A 258 -18.65 -10.14 7.04
N ASP A 259 -18.88 -10.58 5.81
CA ASP A 259 -19.51 -11.86 5.50
C ASP A 259 -18.75 -12.57 4.37
N ALA A 260 -17.86 -13.47 4.75
CA ALA A 260 -17.04 -14.24 3.81
C ALA A 260 -17.87 -15.23 2.95
N THR A 261 -19.12 -15.53 3.32
CA THR A 261 -20.00 -16.42 2.55
C THR A 261 -20.67 -15.71 1.38
N ARG A 262 -20.67 -14.38 1.39
CA ARG A 262 -21.32 -13.58 0.37
C ARG A 262 -20.46 -13.52 -0.89
N ASN A 263 -20.95 -14.10 -1.97
CA ASN A 263 -20.34 -13.92 -3.28
C ASN A 263 -20.65 -12.51 -3.81
N ILE A 264 -19.62 -11.70 -3.97
CA ILE A 264 -19.69 -10.33 -4.48
C ILE A 264 -18.90 -10.15 -5.80
N ASN A 265 -18.45 -11.25 -6.40
CA ASN A 265 -17.80 -11.22 -7.71
C ASN A 265 -18.85 -10.98 -8.81
N GLY A 266 -18.45 -10.31 -9.89
CA GLY A 266 -19.33 -10.01 -11.02
C GLY A 266 -20.31 -8.85 -10.76
N LEU A 267 -20.10 -8.05 -9.70
CA LEU A 267 -20.90 -6.84 -9.49
C LEU A 267 -20.64 -5.82 -10.60
N ASN A 268 -21.72 -5.33 -11.20
CA ASN A 268 -21.65 -4.30 -12.22
C ASN A 268 -21.99 -2.93 -11.63
N LEU A 269 -21.07 -1.97 -11.78
CA LEU A 269 -21.29 -0.56 -11.43
C LEU A 269 -21.73 0.20 -12.69
N THR A 270 -22.94 0.76 -12.65
CA THR A 270 -23.48 1.60 -13.73
C THR A 270 -23.34 3.08 -13.39
N PHE A 271 -22.93 3.89 -14.34
CA PHE A 271 -22.73 5.33 -14.15
C PHE A 271 -23.95 6.13 -14.64
N THR A 272 -24.36 7.13 -13.86
CA THR A 272 -25.57 7.94 -14.13
C THR A 272 -25.44 8.81 -15.37
N ASN A 273 -24.24 9.27 -15.72
CA ASN A 273 -24.00 10.29 -16.76
C ASN A 273 -23.23 9.75 -17.99
N SER A 274 -23.21 8.44 -18.19
CA SER A 274 -22.57 7.84 -19.37
C SER A 274 -23.55 6.86 -20.03
N GLU A 275 -23.79 7.02 -21.31
CA GLU A 275 -24.63 6.11 -22.08
C GLU A 275 -24.11 4.69 -21.92
N ASN A 276 -24.83 3.86 -21.16
CA ASN A 276 -24.63 2.43 -20.96
C ASN A 276 -23.21 1.97 -20.50
N ALA A 277 -22.38 2.84 -19.91
CA ALA A 277 -21.11 2.41 -19.38
C ALA A 277 -21.30 1.71 -18.03
N SER A 278 -21.02 0.42 -18.00
CA SER A 278 -20.88 -0.35 -16.76
C SER A 278 -19.46 -0.88 -16.63
N ILE A 279 -19.02 -1.06 -15.39
CA ILE A 279 -17.74 -1.70 -15.07
C ILE A 279 -18.06 -2.88 -14.16
N GLU A 280 -17.62 -4.06 -14.56
CA GLU A 280 -17.64 -5.23 -13.70
C GLU A 280 -16.50 -5.12 -12.66
N LEU A 281 -16.85 -5.27 -11.39
CA LEU A 281 -15.91 -5.26 -10.29
C LEU A 281 -15.32 -6.66 -10.12
N ASN A 282 -14.02 -6.75 -10.18
CA ASN A 282 -13.28 -7.96 -9.80
C ASN A 282 -12.76 -7.80 -8.37
N LEU A 283 -13.16 -8.71 -7.50
CA LEU A 283 -12.87 -8.70 -6.08
C LEU A 283 -12.01 -9.90 -5.66
N ASP A 284 -11.24 -10.43 -6.60
CA ASP A 284 -10.30 -11.50 -6.34
C ASP A 284 -9.16 -11.03 -5.45
N GLU A 285 -8.58 -11.98 -4.73
CA GLU A 285 -7.43 -11.78 -3.88
C GLU A 285 -6.20 -12.47 -4.47
N ARG A 286 -5.03 -11.90 -4.22
CA ARG A 286 -3.76 -12.61 -4.32
C ARG A 286 -3.56 -13.39 -3.03
N ILE A 287 -3.16 -14.65 -3.17
CA ILE A 287 -2.81 -15.49 -2.03
C ILE A 287 -1.65 -14.88 -1.24
N SER A 288 -1.55 -15.20 0.03
CA SER A 288 -0.43 -14.79 0.88
C SER A 288 0.91 -15.28 0.31
N ILE A 289 1.99 -14.58 0.63
CA ILE A 289 3.33 -14.99 0.17
C ILE A 289 3.70 -16.35 0.78
N ASN A 290 3.33 -16.60 2.03
CA ASN A 290 3.57 -17.88 2.70
C ASN A 290 2.84 -19.03 1.99
N ASP A 291 1.58 -18.85 1.59
CA ASP A 291 0.83 -19.87 0.85
C ASP A 291 1.38 -20.09 -0.56
N LEU A 292 1.87 -19.02 -1.21
CA LEU A 292 2.53 -19.11 -2.50
C LEU A 292 3.80 -19.97 -2.42
N GLU A 293 4.65 -19.75 -1.42
CA GLU A 293 5.87 -20.52 -1.21
C GLU A 293 5.58 -22.00 -0.93
N ILE A 294 4.57 -22.29 -0.11
CA ILE A 294 4.10 -23.65 0.14
C ILE A 294 3.65 -24.33 -1.15
N ARG A 295 2.84 -23.62 -1.96
CA ARG A 295 2.36 -24.14 -3.25
C ARG A 295 3.51 -24.47 -4.19
N LEU A 296 4.43 -23.52 -4.41
CA LEU A 296 5.58 -23.72 -5.30
C LEU A 296 6.48 -24.86 -4.82
N SER A 297 6.72 -24.99 -3.52
CA SER A 297 7.52 -26.09 -2.95
C SER A 297 6.84 -27.45 -3.13
N THR A 298 5.53 -27.50 -3.18
CA THR A 298 4.73 -28.73 -3.41
C THR A 298 4.75 -29.12 -4.88
N GLU A 299 4.59 -28.18 -5.79
CA GLU A 299 4.64 -28.40 -7.24
C GLU A 299 6.02 -28.93 -7.68
N LEU A 300 7.10 -28.39 -7.11
CA LEU A 300 8.47 -28.89 -7.36
C LEU A 300 8.66 -30.35 -6.89
N LYS A 301 8.07 -30.76 -5.78
CA LYS A 301 8.13 -32.13 -5.27
C LYS A 301 7.31 -33.13 -6.09
N THR A 302 6.21 -32.68 -6.69
CA THR A 302 5.29 -33.54 -7.48
C THR A 302 5.69 -33.58 -8.94
N GLY A 303 6.35 -32.57 -9.50
CA GLY A 303 6.83 -32.50 -10.87
C GLY A 303 8.13 -33.30 -11.15
N SER A 304 8.71 -33.91 -10.12
CA SER A 304 9.92 -34.75 -10.22
C SER A 304 9.60 -36.27 -10.38
N LYS A 305 8.45 -36.59 -11.00
CA LYS A 305 8.11 -37.98 -11.36
C LYS A 305 8.00 -38.14 -12.86
#